data_45304fb56f06ea42999cb98e17e5dc0a
#
_entry.id   45304fb56f06ea42999cb98e17e5dc0a
#
_cell.length_a   1.000
_cell.length_b   1.000
_cell.length_c   1.000
_cell.angle_alpha   90.00
_cell.angle_beta   90.00
_cell.angle_gamma   90.00
#
_symmetry.space_group_name_H-M   'P 1'
#
loop_
_entity.id
_entity.type
_entity.pdbx_description
1 polymer ?
#
loop_
_entity_poly.entity_id
_entity_poly.type
_entity_poly.pdbx_seq_one_letter_code
_entity_poly.pdbx_strand_id
1 'polypeptide(L)'
;VDGFNFGIDGFAALPGKAGTPHYLEGGTTGGAGGKVVYAKTFQQLKAYLQAESPYVILVDKDMDTGIKCYVDGLSTGHLCDKQDGSEGVATTYGERVMIASNKTLIGITDPQTGEAPLFSRISFVMQCASNVIIRNCRFTMAGVPILKSGENKIVAYRDGAQKEVGDPDCIGIQADENSAKTDWAGHIWIDHCDFFNDDAEDKDRYDGLLDCKNNVQWLTFSYNHFYHHNKACLFGKGDSDVFDDCRTISMHHNYFDDIAGSRLPLQRGGYLHYFNNYMTGSEDGW
;
A
#
# COMPACT_ATOMS: atom_id res chain seq x y z
N VAL A 1 27.75 -7.51 -9.31
CA VAL A 1 26.71 -8.17 -10.10
C VAL A 1 26.41 -7.25 -11.26
N ASP A 2 27.17 -7.41 -12.31
CA ASP A 2 27.10 -6.52 -13.46
C ASP A 2 26.03 -7.02 -14.40
N GLY A 3 25.08 -6.17 -14.75
CA GLY A 3 24.31 -6.34 -15.97
C GLY A 3 22.79 -6.36 -15.91
N PHE A 4 22.14 -6.24 -14.78
CA PHE A 4 20.70 -6.03 -14.74
C PHE A 4 20.40 -4.56 -14.42
N ASN A 5 20.12 -3.81 -15.47
CA ASN A 5 19.59 -2.46 -15.31
C ASN A 5 18.11 -2.57 -14.92
N PHE A 6 17.83 -2.64 -13.63
CA PHE A 6 16.48 -2.58 -13.10
C PHE A 6 16.00 -1.11 -13.08
N GLY A 7 16.09 -0.48 -14.24
CA GLY A 7 15.50 0.84 -14.43
C GLY A 7 13.97 0.74 -14.40
N ILE A 8 13.33 1.86 -14.08
CA ILE A 8 11.89 1.99 -14.19
C ILE A 8 11.44 1.75 -15.64
N ASP A 9 10.36 1.02 -15.81
CA ASP A 9 9.73 0.74 -17.10
C ASP A 9 8.20 0.86 -17.02
N GLY A 10 7.48 0.42 -18.06
CA GLY A 10 6.03 0.51 -18.11
C GLY A 10 5.50 1.95 -18.08
N PHE A 11 4.26 2.10 -17.67
CA PHE A 11 3.60 3.41 -17.69
C PHE A 11 4.25 4.42 -16.71
N ALA A 12 4.81 3.99 -15.59
CA ALA A 12 5.47 4.89 -14.66
C ALA A 12 6.76 5.52 -15.22
N ALA A 13 7.38 4.91 -16.22
CA ALA A 13 8.54 5.46 -16.91
C ALA A 13 8.18 6.57 -17.91
N LEU A 14 6.92 6.66 -18.30
CA LEU A 14 6.48 7.64 -19.30
C LEU A 14 6.18 9.00 -18.65
N PRO A 15 6.45 10.11 -19.34
CA PRO A 15 6.22 11.44 -18.79
C PRO A 15 4.73 11.82 -18.67
N GLY A 16 3.82 11.04 -19.21
CA GLY A 16 2.42 11.42 -19.34
C GLY A 16 2.18 12.33 -20.54
N LYS A 17 0.99 12.93 -20.59
CA LYS A 17 0.59 13.80 -21.70
C LYS A 17 1.04 15.23 -21.46
N ALA A 18 1.88 15.75 -22.35
CA ALA A 18 2.35 17.13 -22.27
C ALA A 18 1.19 18.13 -22.24
N GLY A 19 1.32 19.16 -21.39
CA GLY A 19 0.28 20.19 -21.23
C GLY A 19 -0.88 19.79 -20.30
N THR A 20 -0.78 18.63 -19.62
CA THR A 20 -1.71 18.24 -18.56
C THR A 20 -1.05 18.37 -17.18
N PRO A 21 -1.84 18.48 -16.10
CA PRO A 21 -1.31 18.47 -14.73
C PRO A 21 -0.54 17.19 -14.40
N HIS A 22 -0.73 16.13 -15.19
CA HIS A 22 -0.12 14.80 -15.01
C HIS A 22 1.22 14.65 -15.75
N TYR A 23 1.72 15.69 -16.36
CA TYR A 23 2.99 15.64 -17.07
C TYR A 23 4.16 15.72 -16.07
N LEU A 24 5.01 14.73 -16.10
CA LEU A 24 6.25 14.68 -15.33
C LEU A 24 7.41 14.38 -16.28
N GLU A 25 8.19 15.37 -16.60
CA GLU A 25 9.34 15.23 -17.50
C GLU A 25 10.27 14.10 -17.01
N GLY A 26 10.57 13.16 -17.90
CA GLY A 26 11.40 12.00 -17.57
C GLY A 26 10.69 10.87 -16.82
N GLY A 27 9.36 10.99 -16.58
CA GLY A 27 8.62 9.97 -15.83
C GLY A 27 8.87 10.01 -14.32
N THR A 28 8.61 8.92 -13.63
CA THR A 28 8.75 8.83 -12.17
C THR A 28 10.21 8.89 -11.74
N THR A 29 10.53 9.81 -10.87
CA THR A 29 11.90 10.02 -10.29
C THR A 29 11.90 9.88 -8.77
N GLY A 30 10.72 9.74 -8.15
CA GLY A 30 10.56 9.61 -6.70
C GLY A 30 11.10 10.81 -5.93
N GLY A 31 11.87 10.56 -4.90
CA GLY A 31 12.53 11.57 -4.08
C GLY A 31 13.83 12.13 -4.64
N ALA A 32 14.10 11.95 -5.96
CA ALA A 32 15.34 12.42 -6.57
C ALA A 32 15.54 13.93 -6.35
N GLY A 33 16.78 14.33 -6.05
CA GLY A 33 17.11 15.73 -5.69
C GLY A 33 16.77 16.10 -4.24
N GLY A 34 16.06 15.26 -3.52
CA GLY A 34 15.77 15.43 -2.10
C GLY A 34 16.89 14.91 -1.18
N LYS A 35 16.66 15.02 0.12
CA LYS A 35 17.57 14.48 1.12
C LYS A 35 17.51 12.96 1.17
N VAL A 36 18.66 12.31 1.27
CA VAL A 36 18.76 10.90 1.60
C VAL A 36 18.78 10.76 3.14
N VAL A 37 17.85 10.00 3.68
CA VAL A 37 17.69 9.83 5.13
C VAL A 37 17.50 8.36 5.48
N TYR A 38 17.91 7.98 6.70
CA TYR A 38 17.58 6.68 7.29
C TYR A 38 16.45 6.85 8.29
N ALA A 39 15.35 6.14 8.10
CA ALA A 39 14.29 6.05 9.10
C ALA A 39 14.64 4.93 10.10
N LYS A 40 14.92 5.31 11.34
CA LYS A 40 15.31 4.38 12.41
C LYS A 40 14.14 4.00 13.33
N THR A 41 13.04 4.73 13.24
CA THR A 41 11.79 4.49 13.99
C THR A 41 10.58 4.69 13.09
N PHE A 42 9.46 4.12 13.49
CA PHE A 42 8.18 4.33 12.79
C PHE A 42 7.80 5.82 12.72
N GLN A 43 8.04 6.59 13.79
CA GLN A 43 7.75 8.02 13.81
C GLN A 43 8.61 8.82 12.83
N GLN A 44 9.90 8.46 12.68
CA GLN A 44 10.77 9.07 11.67
C GLN A 44 10.31 8.71 10.25
N LEU A 45 9.98 7.44 10.01
CA LEU A 45 9.45 6.98 8.73
C LEU A 45 8.20 7.79 8.35
N LYS A 46 7.23 7.86 9.26
CA LYS A 46 5.99 8.61 9.08
C LYS A 46 6.26 10.08 8.78
N ALA A 47 7.13 10.72 9.54
CA ALA A 47 7.47 12.14 9.36
C ALA A 47 8.10 12.41 7.98
N TYR A 48 9.02 11.55 7.51
CA TYR A 48 9.63 11.71 6.18
C TYR A 48 8.66 11.44 5.04
N LEU A 49 7.81 10.43 5.17
CA LEU A 49 6.81 10.10 4.16
C LEU A 49 5.74 11.19 4.00
N GLN A 50 5.34 11.82 5.09
CA GLN A 50 4.32 12.87 5.11
C GLN A 50 4.84 14.28 4.79
N ALA A 51 6.15 14.48 4.80
CA ALA A 51 6.73 15.77 4.51
C ALA A 51 6.45 16.24 3.07
N GLU A 52 6.28 17.53 2.85
CA GLU A 52 6.12 18.10 1.50
C GLU A 52 7.42 18.04 0.70
N SER A 53 8.55 18.15 1.37
CA SER A 53 9.87 18.09 0.71
C SER A 53 10.17 16.71 0.14
N PRO A 54 10.91 16.60 -0.98
CA PRO A 54 11.34 15.33 -1.52
C PRO A 54 12.33 14.63 -0.58
N TYR A 55 12.19 13.29 -0.47
CA TYR A 55 13.09 12.44 0.30
C TYR A 55 13.37 11.11 -0.38
N VAL A 56 14.61 10.66 -0.29
CA VAL A 56 15.00 9.26 -0.45
C VAL A 56 15.15 8.67 0.95
N ILE A 57 14.26 7.76 1.31
CA ILE A 57 14.12 7.20 2.66
C ILE A 57 14.63 5.76 2.64
N LEU A 58 15.66 5.49 3.41
CA LEU A 58 16.25 4.19 3.56
C LEU A 58 15.79 3.55 4.88
N VAL A 59 15.41 2.28 4.82
CA VAL A 59 14.99 1.49 5.99
C VAL A 59 15.78 0.19 6.00
N ASP A 60 16.47 -0.09 7.09
CA ASP A 60 17.35 -1.25 7.25
C ASP A 60 16.89 -2.23 8.36
N LYS A 61 15.64 -2.12 8.79
CA LYS A 61 15.05 -2.98 9.80
C LYS A 61 13.53 -2.97 9.74
N ASP A 62 12.93 -3.95 10.33
CA ASP A 62 11.47 -4.04 10.43
C ASP A 62 10.87 -2.83 11.14
N MET A 63 9.69 -2.44 10.68
CA MET A 63 8.89 -1.35 11.22
C MET A 63 7.50 -1.84 11.60
N ASP A 64 7.08 -1.46 12.79
CA ASP A 64 5.75 -1.74 13.31
C ASP A 64 5.21 -0.49 13.99
N THR A 65 3.91 -0.29 13.96
CA THR A 65 3.28 0.84 14.65
C THR A 65 3.51 0.78 16.16
N GLY A 66 3.62 -0.41 16.72
CA GLY A 66 3.74 -0.63 18.17
C GLY A 66 2.52 -0.19 18.98
N ILE A 67 1.44 0.24 18.31
CA ILE A 67 0.24 0.75 18.97
C ILE A 67 -0.51 -0.42 19.59
N LYS A 68 -0.62 -0.42 20.90
CA LYS A 68 -1.42 -1.38 21.66
C LYS A 68 -2.65 -0.70 22.21
N CYS A 69 -3.79 -1.35 22.03
CA CYS A 69 -5.08 -0.89 22.57
C CYS A 69 -5.72 -2.01 23.37
N TYR A 70 -6.55 -1.65 24.33
CA TYR A 70 -7.34 -2.61 25.09
C TYR A 70 -8.72 -2.72 24.48
N VAL A 71 -9.18 -3.95 24.30
CA VAL A 71 -10.52 -4.30 23.83
C VAL A 71 -11.30 -4.76 25.04
N ASP A 72 -12.36 -4.07 25.40
CA ASP A 72 -13.31 -4.60 26.37
C ASP A 72 -14.27 -5.59 25.67
N GLY A 73 -14.50 -6.73 26.30
CA GLY A 73 -14.94 -7.99 25.71
C GLY A 73 -16.21 -8.04 24.87
N LEU A 74 -16.99 -6.98 24.69
CA LEU A 74 -18.22 -6.98 23.88
C LEU A 74 -18.60 -5.60 23.34
N SER A 75 -17.94 -4.54 23.72
CA SER A 75 -18.21 -3.24 23.14
C SER A 75 -17.31 -3.02 21.93
N THR A 76 -17.84 -2.32 20.96
CA THR A 76 -17.12 -1.90 19.76
C THR A 76 -16.13 -0.76 20.02
N GLY A 77 -15.93 -0.37 21.27
CA GLY A 77 -15.05 0.71 21.70
C GLY A 77 -13.71 0.18 22.22
N HIS A 78 -12.62 0.69 21.68
CA HIS A 78 -11.26 0.41 22.13
C HIS A 78 -10.64 1.67 22.70
N LEU A 79 -10.09 1.59 23.91
CA LEU A 79 -9.43 2.70 24.55
C LEU A 79 -7.91 2.55 24.40
N CYS A 80 -7.36 3.10 23.33
CA CYS A 80 -5.92 3.08 23.07
C CYS A 80 -5.12 3.85 24.14
N ASP A 81 -5.73 4.85 24.77
CA ASP A 81 -5.08 5.72 25.77
C ASP A 81 -5.21 5.19 27.19
N LYS A 82 -6.02 4.16 27.44
CA LYS A 82 -6.14 3.54 28.75
C LYS A 82 -5.22 2.35 28.89
N GLN A 83 -4.22 2.50 29.72
CA GLN A 83 -3.30 1.44 30.13
C GLN A 83 -3.66 0.81 31.49
N ASP A 84 -4.88 1.02 31.98
CA ASP A 84 -5.25 0.55 33.31
C ASP A 84 -5.48 -0.97 33.39
N GLY A 85 -5.52 -1.67 32.27
CA GLY A 85 -5.47 -3.12 32.20
C GLY A 85 -6.60 -3.86 32.91
N SER A 86 -7.63 -3.17 33.33
CA SER A 86 -8.58 -3.75 34.27
C SER A 86 -9.57 -4.72 33.64
N GLU A 87 -9.93 -4.57 32.38
CA GLU A 87 -10.90 -5.48 31.69
C GLU A 87 -10.73 -5.48 30.17
N GLY A 88 -9.79 -6.26 29.64
CA GLY A 88 -9.66 -6.41 28.20
C GLY A 88 -8.43 -7.17 27.74
N VAL A 89 -8.41 -7.52 26.47
CA VAL A 89 -7.26 -8.15 25.81
C VAL A 89 -6.46 -7.07 25.11
N ALA A 90 -5.16 -7.00 25.39
CA ALA A 90 -4.27 -6.10 24.65
C ALA A 90 -4.14 -6.61 23.20
N THR A 91 -4.42 -5.76 22.25
CA THR A 91 -4.24 -6.06 20.83
C THR A 91 -3.44 -4.96 20.14
N THR A 92 -2.81 -5.28 19.01
CA THR A 92 -2.01 -4.32 18.26
C THR A 92 -2.79 -3.86 17.04
N TYR A 93 -2.90 -2.54 16.85
CA TYR A 93 -3.64 -1.92 15.75
C TYR A 93 -2.72 -1.41 14.66
N GLY A 94 -3.25 -1.46 13.43
CA GLY A 94 -2.64 -0.81 12.29
C GLY A 94 -2.76 0.72 12.33
N GLU A 95 -1.90 1.38 11.59
CA GLU A 95 -1.95 2.82 11.38
C GLU A 95 -1.89 3.15 9.90
N ARG A 96 -2.77 4.06 9.47
CA ARG A 96 -2.73 4.63 8.13
C ARG A 96 -1.66 5.71 8.06
N VAL A 97 -0.72 5.56 7.13
CA VAL A 97 0.35 6.53 6.88
C VAL A 97 0.19 7.11 5.48
N MET A 98 -0.03 8.40 5.38
CA MET A 98 -0.08 9.10 4.11
C MET A 98 1.33 9.25 3.55
N ILE A 99 1.50 8.94 2.25
CA ILE A 99 2.73 9.21 1.51
C ILE A 99 2.49 10.44 0.63
N ALA A 100 3.22 11.50 0.89
CA ALA A 100 3.20 12.71 0.06
C ALA A 100 3.96 12.49 -1.25
N SER A 101 3.79 13.41 -2.21
CA SER A 101 4.51 13.38 -3.49
C SER A 101 6.04 13.45 -3.33
N ASN A 102 6.76 13.02 -4.37
CA ASN A 102 8.22 13.09 -4.45
C ASN A 102 8.92 12.30 -3.33
N LYS A 103 8.61 11.02 -3.23
CA LYS A 103 9.20 10.11 -2.24
C LYS A 103 9.80 8.89 -2.90
N THR A 104 10.94 8.48 -2.39
CA THR A 104 11.49 7.15 -2.63
C THR A 104 11.66 6.44 -1.30
N LEU A 105 11.04 5.27 -1.14
CA LEU A 105 11.21 4.38 0.00
C LEU A 105 11.97 3.14 -0.47
N ILE A 106 13.11 2.87 0.13
CA ILE A 106 13.95 1.72 -0.21
C ILE A 106 14.23 0.91 1.06
N GLY A 107 13.88 -0.36 1.03
CA GLY A 107 14.32 -1.33 2.00
C GLY A 107 15.76 -1.78 1.73
N ILE A 108 16.57 -1.80 2.76
CA ILE A 108 17.92 -2.34 2.72
C ILE A 108 17.86 -3.78 3.24
N THR A 109 18.19 -4.72 2.37
CA THR A 109 18.21 -6.15 2.72
C THR A 109 19.19 -6.41 3.87
N ASP A 110 18.73 -7.12 4.88
CA ASP A 110 19.58 -7.59 5.96
C ASP A 110 20.57 -8.65 5.41
N PRO A 111 21.88 -8.41 5.48
CA PRO A 111 22.87 -9.34 4.95
C PRO A 111 22.93 -10.67 5.70
N GLN A 112 22.37 -10.77 6.90
CA GLN A 112 22.35 -12.00 7.70
C GLN A 112 21.19 -12.91 7.34
N THR A 113 20.00 -12.33 7.12
CA THR A 113 18.78 -13.07 6.79
C THR A 113 18.52 -13.14 5.30
N GLY A 114 19.03 -12.20 4.51
CA GLY A 114 18.69 -12.02 3.10
C GLY A 114 17.32 -11.38 2.87
N GLU A 115 16.66 -10.92 3.93
CA GLU A 115 15.30 -10.37 3.86
C GLU A 115 15.28 -8.84 3.80
N ALA A 116 14.33 -8.31 3.04
CA ALA A 116 13.98 -6.91 3.04
C ALA A 116 13.22 -6.53 4.35
N PRO A 117 13.25 -5.27 4.78
CA PRO A 117 12.53 -4.84 5.98
C PRO A 117 11.02 -5.06 5.85
N LEU A 118 10.42 -5.55 6.92
CA LEU A 118 8.99 -5.79 7.05
C LEU A 118 8.29 -4.56 7.65
N PHE A 119 7.25 -4.10 6.98
CA PHE A 119 6.33 -3.09 7.49
C PHE A 119 5.05 -3.77 7.97
N SER A 120 4.93 -3.92 9.28
CA SER A 120 3.80 -4.61 9.91
C SER A 120 2.75 -3.63 10.40
N ARG A 121 1.50 -3.89 10.02
CA ARG A 121 0.33 -3.11 10.48
C ARG A 121 0.41 -1.62 10.14
N ILE A 122 1.07 -1.31 9.04
CA ILE A 122 1.17 0.03 8.47
C ILE A 122 0.49 0.02 7.12
N SER A 123 -0.65 0.69 7.02
CA SER A 123 -1.34 0.92 5.75
C SER A 123 -0.81 2.19 5.10
N PHE A 124 -0.11 2.03 4.00
CA PHE A 124 0.40 3.18 3.25
C PHE A 124 -0.65 3.69 2.26
N VAL A 125 -0.90 4.98 2.26
CA VAL A 125 -1.89 5.60 1.38
C VAL A 125 -1.29 6.75 0.60
N MET A 126 -1.40 6.68 -0.72
CA MET A 126 -1.08 7.74 -1.64
C MET A 126 -2.38 8.36 -2.16
N GLN A 127 -2.85 9.40 -1.47
CA GLN A 127 -4.05 10.14 -1.88
C GLN A 127 -3.65 11.43 -2.58
N CYS A 128 -4.01 11.56 -3.85
CA CYS A 128 -3.61 12.68 -4.71
C CYS A 128 -2.10 12.94 -4.71
N ALA A 129 -1.30 11.91 -4.45
CA ALA A 129 0.15 11.98 -4.44
C ALA A 129 0.73 11.52 -5.79
N SER A 130 1.84 12.12 -6.17
CA SER A 130 2.53 11.77 -7.41
C SER A 130 4.04 11.64 -7.20
N ASN A 131 4.67 10.96 -8.16
CA ASN A 131 6.11 10.80 -8.17
C ASN A 131 6.64 10.04 -6.95
N VAL A 132 6.23 8.78 -6.82
CA VAL A 132 6.60 7.93 -5.68
C VAL A 132 7.24 6.63 -6.17
N ILE A 133 8.33 6.24 -5.54
CA ILE A 133 9.00 4.96 -5.74
C ILE A 133 9.04 4.20 -4.42
N ILE A 134 8.62 2.93 -4.44
CA ILE A 134 8.75 2.01 -3.30
C ILE A 134 9.45 0.75 -3.80
N ARG A 135 10.56 0.40 -3.19
CA ARG A 135 11.33 -0.76 -3.62
C ARG A 135 11.86 -1.60 -2.45
N ASN A 136 11.92 -2.92 -2.70
CA ASN A 136 12.56 -3.88 -1.82
C ASN A 136 12.04 -3.79 -0.36
N CYS A 137 10.72 -3.86 -0.21
CA CYS A 137 10.00 -3.77 1.06
C CYS A 137 9.02 -4.93 1.20
N ARG A 138 8.75 -5.34 2.43
CA ARG A 138 7.73 -6.35 2.73
C ARG A 138 6.59 -5.72 3.52
N PHE A 139 5.34 -6.04 3.18
CA PHE A 139 4.15 -5.42 3.76
C PHE A 139 3.17 -6.48 4.26
N THR A 140 2.66 -6.28 5.48
CA THR A 140 1.61 -7.12 6.05
C THR A 140 0.69 -6.35 6.98
N MET A 141 -0.57 -6.70 6.95
CA MET A 141 -1.56 -6.28 7.94
C MET A 141 -1.85 -7.38 8.98
N ALA A 142 -1.11 -8.49 8.94
CA ALA A 142 -1.25 -9.57 9.89
C ALA A 142 -1.20 -9.07 11.35
N GLY A 143 -2.13 -9.57 12.16
CA GLY A 143 -2.27 -9.18 13.57
C GLY A 143 -3.09 -7.92 13.82
N VAL A 144 -3.64 -7.23 12.81
CA VAL A 144 -4.69 -6.23 13.06
C VAL A 144 -6.01 -6.92 13.41
N PRO A 145 -6.85 -6.30 14.25
CA PRO A 145 -8.15 -6.87 14.60
C PRO A 145 -9.04 -7.03 13.37
N ILE A 146 -9.80 -8.11 13.36
CA ILE A 146 -10.74 -8.43 12.28
C ILE A 146 -12.01 -7.60 12.47
N LEU A 147 -12.48 -6.97 11.39
CA LEU A 147 -13.87 -6.53 11.26
C LEU A 147 -14.66 -7.65 10.59
N LYS A 148 -15.51 -8.34 11.34
CA LYS A 148 -16.45 -9.27 10.73
C LYS A 148 -17.48 -8.50 9.92
N SER A 149 -17.73 -8.96 8.70
CA SER A 149 -18.79 -8.41 7.84
C SER A 149 -20.12 -8.34 8.59
N GLY A 150 -20.74 -7.16 8.66
CA GLY A 150 -22.01 -6.92 9.32
C GLY A 150 -21.93 -6.58 10.81
N GLU A 151 -20.76 -6.56 11.42
CA GLU A 151 -20.58 -6.04 12.78
C GLU A 151 -20.31 -4.54 12.77
N ASN A 152 -20.63 -3.86 13.89
CA ASN A 152 -20.29 -2.46 14.06
C ASN A 152 -18.79 -2.26 13.93
N LYS A 153 -18.39 -1.22 13.22
CA LYS A 153 -16.99 -0.88 13.03
C LYS A 153 -16.27 -0.75 14.37
N ILE A 154 -15.11 -1.36 14.45
CA ILE A 154 -14.26 -1.24 15.64
C ILE A 154 -13.75 0.20 15.68
N VAL A 155 -13.92 0.83 16.81
CA VAL A 155 -13.52 2.21 17.02
C VAL A 155 -12.42 2.26 18.07
N ALA A 156 -11.29 2.82 17.71
CA ALA A 156 -10.20 3.07 18.64
C ALA A 156 -10.19 4.51 19.09
N TYR A 157 -10.00 4.74 20.39
CA TYR A 157 -9.70 6.08 20.91
C TYR A 157 -8.20 6.33 20.85
N ARG A 158 -7.82 7.36 20.13
CA ARG A 158 -6.44 7.74 19.93
C ARG A 158 -6.32 9.26 19.88
N ASP A 159 -5.36 9.81 20.59
CA ASP A 159 -5.14 11.27 20.68
C ASP A 159 -6.41 12.03 21.11
N GLY A 160 -7.18 11.47 22.04
CA GLY A 160 -8.44 12.05 22.53
C GLY A 160 -9.60 12.03 21.53
N ALA A 161 -9.46 11.38 20.39
CA ALA A 161 -10.50 11.28 19.37
C ALA A 161 -10.84 9.82 19.04
N GLN A 162 -12.12 9.58 18.74
CA GLN A 162 -12.59 8.29 18.26
C GLN A 162 -12.21 8.13 16.78
N LYS A 163 -11.47 7.08 16.43
CA LYS A 163 -11.08 6.75 15.07
C LYS A 163 -11.56 5.35 14.70
N GLU A 164 -12.17 5.22 13.53
CA GLU A 164 -12.48 3.90 13.00
C GLU A 164 -11.18 3.15 12.68
N VAL A 165 -11.10 1.93 13.14
CA VAL A 165 -10.08 0.96 12.73
C VAL A 165 -10.78 0.06 11.71
N GLY A 166 -10.52 0.31 10.44
CA GLY A 166 -11.15 -0.43 9.35
C GLY A 166 -10.20 -1.40 8.68
N ASP A 167 -10.71 -2.10 7.68
CA ASP A 167 -9.99 -3.02 6.81
C ASP A 167 -8.91 -2.25 6.01
N PRO A 168 -7.67 -2.18 6.46
CA PRO A 168 -6.66 -1.44 5.73
C PRO A 168 -6.06 -2.30 4.63
N ASP A 169 -5.94 -1.71 3.44
CA ASP A 169 -5.03 -2.21 2.42
C ASP A 169 -3.58 -2.13 2.93
N CYS A 170 -2.68 -3.00 2.47
CA CYS A 170 -1.25 -2.77 2.69
C CYS A 170 -0.82 -1.47 2.02
N ILE A 171 -1.18 -1.29 0.74
CA ILE A 171 -1.00 -0.02 0.00
C ILE A 171 -2.29 0.35 -0.73
N GLY A 172 -2.78 1.57 -0.49
CA GLY A 172 -3.87 2.18 -1.23
C GLY A 172 -3.40 3.38 -2.05
N ILE A 173 -3.71 3.40 -3.35
CA ILE A 173 -3.43 4.52 -4.25
C ILE A 173 -4.76 5.08 -4.73
N GLN A 174 -5.02 6.35 -4.44
CA GLN A 174 -6.33 6.92 -4.77
C GLN A 174 -6.29 8.42 -5.04
N ALA A 175 -7.22 8.86 -5.89
CA ALA A 175 -7.59 10.26 -6.03
C ALA A 175 -8.76 10.60 -5.11
N ASP A 176 -9.09 11.89 -4.97
CA ASP A 176 -10.28 12.32 -4.21
C ASP A 176 -11.56 11.87 -4.96
N GLU A 177 -12.52 11.34 -4.22
CA GLU A 177 -13.82 10.93 -4.76
C GLU A 177 -14.66 12.08 -5.29
N ASN A 178 -14.49 13.25 -4.70
CA ASN A 178 -15.34 14.43 -4.99
C ASN A 178 -14.80 15.31 -6.09
N SER A 179 -13.60 15.04 -6.57
CA SER A 179 -13.01 15.85 -7.62
C SER A 179 -13.36 15.31 -8.99
N ALA A 180 -14.02 16.12 -9.76
CA ALA A 180 -14.37 15.86 -11.15
C ALA A 180 -13.12 15.66 -12.03
N LYS A 181 -12.48 14.50 -11.98
CA LYS A 181 -11.33 14.09 -12.82
C LYS A 181 -10.11 15.05 -12.81
N THR A 182 -10.06 16.01 -11.86
CA THR A 182 -8.98 16.99 -11.77
C THR A 182 -7.90 16.58 -10.77
N ASP A 183 -8.30 15.93 -9.69
CA ASP A 183 -7.35 15.39 -8.72
C ASP A 183 -7.01 13.94 -9.07
N TRP A 184 -5.75 13.61 -9.05
CA TRP A 184 -5.24 12.33 -9.47
C TRP A 184 -4.05 11.90 -8.59
N ALA A 185 -3.79 10.61 -8.56
CA ALA A 185 -2.54 10.05 -8.04
C ALA A 185 -1.81 9.36 -9.18
N GLY A 186 -0.50 9.44 -9.22
CA GLY A 186 0.21 8.79 -10.31
C GLY A 186 1.71 9.01 -10.36
N HIS A 187 2.31 8.51 -11.44
CA HIS A 187 3.76 8.36 -11.51
C HIS A 187 4.30 7.61 -10.29
N ILE A 188 3.79 6.38 -10.12
CA ILE A 188 4.13 5.55 -8.97
C ILE A 188 4.73 4.24 -9.48
N TRP A 189 5.86 3.88 -8.92
CA TRP A 189 6.54 2.63 -9.19
C TRP A 189 6.73 1.85 -7.90
N ILE A 190 6.12 0.64 -7.85
CA ILE A 190 6.28 -0.31 -6.74
C ILE A 190 6.94 -1.56 -7.28
N ASP A 191 8.11 -1.88 -6.76
CA ASP A 191 9.02 -2.82 -7.39
C ASP A 191 9.80 -3.68 -6.37
N HIS A 192 9.93 -4.98 -6.66
CA HIS A 192 10.61 -5.94 -5.78
C HIS A 192 10.10 -5.91 -4.34
N CYS A 193 8.78 -5.88 -4.16
CA CYS A 193 8.15 -5.87 -2.85
C CYS A 193 7.34 -7.15 -2.61
N ASP A 194 7.26 -7.56 -1.35
CA ASP A 194 6.40 -8.65 -0.92
C ASP A 194 5.15 -8.11 -0.22
N PHE A 195 4.00 -8.68 -0.54
CA PHE A 195 2.70 -8.34 0.03
C PHE A 195 2.01 -9.60 0.51
N PHE A 196 1.69 -9.70 1.78
CA PHE A 196 1.10 -10.91 2.34
C PHE A 196 0.32 -10.66 3.63
N ASN A 197 -0.47 -11.65 4.01
CA ASN A 197 -1.11 -11.71 5.32
C ASN A 197 -0.98 -13.12 5.93
N ASP A 198 -1.73 -13.41 6.98
CA ASP A 198 -1.68 -14.69 7.71
C ASP A 198 -2.95 -15.55 7.48
N ASP A 199 -3.81 -15.16 6.55
CA ASP A 199 -5.04 -15.87 6.24
C ASP A 199 -5.44 -15.65 4.77
N ALA A 200 -5.42 -16.74 3.99
CA ALA A 200 -5.84 -16.73 2.60
C ALA A 200 -7.34 -17.10 2.43
N GLU A 201 -7.93 -17.79 3.40
CA GLU A 201 -9.26 -18.36 3.30
C GLU A 201 -10.38 -17.35 3.54
N ASP A 202 -10.24 -16.51 4.58
CA ASP A 202 -11.28 -15.54 4.94
C ASP A 202 -11.13 -14.24 4.15
N LYS A 203 -12.00 -14.05 3.14
CA LYS A 203 -12.02 -12.85 2.29
C LYS A 203 -12.28 -11.53 3.06
N ASP A 204 -12.84 -11.61 4.24
CA ASP A 204 -13.25 -10.43 5.02
C ASP A 204 -12.32 -10.17 6.22
N ARG A 205 -11.25 -10.99 6.35
CA ARG A 205 -10.27 -10.81 7.41
C ARG A 205 -9.40 -9.56 7.21
N TYR A 206 -8.98 -9.33 5.98
CA TYR A 206 -8.19 -8.15 5.57
C TYR A 206 -8.77 -7.57 4.28
N ASP A 207 -8.48 -6.32 3.96
CA ASP A 207 -8.79 -5.75 2.64
C ASP A 207 -7.65 -6.06 1.64
N GLY A 208 -7.48 -5.28 0.59
CA GLY A 208 -6.53 -5.57 -0.47
C GLY A 208 -5.06 -5.50 -0.06
N LEU A 209 -4.19 -6.12 -0.85
CA LEU A 209 -2.74 -5.94 -0.70
C LEU A 209 -2.29 -4.66 -1.39
N LEU A 210 -2.78 -4.42 -2.62
CA LEU A 210 -2.44 -3.24 -3.41
C LEU A 210 -3.66 -2.78 -4.21
N ASP A 211 -4.30 -1.72 -3.75
CA ASP A 211 -5.53 -1.21 -4.34
C ASP A 211 -5.35 0.15 -4.99
N CYS A 212 -5.97 0.32 -6.16
CA CYS A 212 -6.03 1.57 -6.90
C CYS A 212 -7.49 2.02 -7.06
N LYS A 213 -7.81 3.23 -6.61
CA LYS A 213 -9.19 3.76 -6.59
C LYS A 213 -9.25 5.12 -7.25
N ASN A 214 -10.35 5.39 -7.98
CA ASN A 214 -10.58 6.65 -8.67
C ASN A 214 -9.56 6.94 -9.79
N ASN A 215 -9.20 8.21 -9.99
CA ASN A 215 -8.33 8.66 -11.07
C ASN A 215 -6.84 8.44 -10.73
N VAL A 216 -6.31 7.29 -11.09
CA VAL A 216 -4.89 6.94 -10.90
C VAL A 216 -4.23 6.68 -12.26
N GLN A 217 -3.04 7.24 -12.49
CA GLN A 217 -2.40 7.21 -13.80
C GLN A 217 -0.89 6.97 -13.72
N TRP A 218 -0.33 6.41 -14.77
CA TRP A 218 1.12 6.24 -14.92
C TRP A 218 1.73 5.41 -13.78
N LEU A 219 1.14 4.23 -13.55
CA LEU A 219 1.58 3.30 -12.50
C LEU A 219 2.34 2.12 -13.12
N THR A 220 3.37 1.64 -12.42
CA THR A 220 4.01 0.36 -12.70
C THR A 220 4.18 -0.44 -11.42
N PHE A 221 3.73 -1.69 -11.45
CA PHE A 221 3.92 -2.70 -10.41
C PHE A 221 4.71 -3.85 -11.00
N SER A 222 5.97 -3.99 -10.58
CA SER A 222 6.89 -4.94 -11.23
C SER A 222 7.68 -5.77 -10.21
N TYR A 223 7.91 -7.03 -10.55
CA TYR A 223 8.70 -7.97 -9.74
C TYR A 223 8.25 -8.09 -8.29
N ASN A 224 6.96 -7.86 -8.00
CA ASN A 224 6.40 -8.02 -6.66
C ASN A 224 5.92 -9.44 -6.44
N HIS A 225 5.91 -9.87 -5.19
CA HIS A 225 5.34 -11.12 -4.74
C HIS A 225 4.11 -10.86 -3.89
N PHE A 226 2.95 -11.34 -4.33
CA PHE A 226 1.68 -11.28 -3.61
C PHE A 226 1.32 -12.69 -3.17
N TYR A 227 1.17 -12.92 -1.87
CA TYR A 227 0.95 -14.27 -1.40
C TYR A 227 0.13 -14.37 -0.12
N HIS A 228 -0.42 -15.58 0.09
CA HIS A 228 -1.14 -15.98 1.29
C HIS A 228 -2.23 -14.98 1.68
N HIS A 229 -3.12 -14.69 0.73
CA HIS A 229 -4.18 -13.71 0.87
C HIS A 229 -5.39 -14.04 -0.01
N ASN A 230 -6.55 -13.42 0.27
CA ASN A 230 -7.76 -13.65 -0.52
C ASN A 230 -7.93 -12.64 -1.65
N LYS A 231 -7.88 -11.33 -1.35
CA LYS A 231 -8.18 -10.23 -2.27
C LYS A 231 -6.92 -9.44 -2.64
N ALA A 232 -6.12 -9.89 -3.61
CA ALA A 232 -4.80 -9.30 -3.84
C ALA A 232 -4.84 -7.85 -4.32
N CYS A 233 -5.34 -7.58 -5.53
CA CYS A 233 -5.23 -6.26 -6.16
C CYS A 233 -6.56 -5.79 -6.76
N LEU A 234 -7.05 -4.62 -6.35
CA LEU A 234 -8.27 -4.01 -6.86
C LEU A 234 -7.96 -2.72 -7.61
N PHE A 235 -8.29 -2.67 -8.90
CA PHE A 235 -8.17 -1.46 -9.72
C PHE A 235 -9.56 -0.96 -10.10
N GLY A 236 -10.10 -0.06 -9.28
CA GLY A 236 -11.49 0.44 -9.31
C GLY A 236 -12.34 -0.12 -8.16
N LYS A 237 -12.74 0.76 -7.24
CA LYS A 237 -13.43 0.39 -5.99
C LYS A 237 -14.85 -0.16 -6.16
N GLY A 238 -15.48 0.10 -7.28
CA GLY A 238 -16.87 -0.32 -7.57
C GLY A 238 -17.24 -0.10 -9.02
N ASP A 239 -18.41 -0.55 -9.43
CA ASP A 239 -18.85 -0.51 -10.81
C ASP A 239 -19.03 0.91 -11.36
N SER A 240 -19.18 1.92 -10.49
CA SER A 240 -19.21 3.34 -10.84
C SER A 240 -17.82 3.99 -10.89
N ASP A 241 -16.77 3.29 -10.44
CA ASP A 241 -15.40 3.78 -10.49
C ASP A 241 -14.75 3.39 -11.82
N VAL A 242 -15.26 3.99 -12.89
CA VAL A 242 -14.84 3.74 -14.27
C VAL A 242 -14.11 4.97 -14.78
N PHE A 243 -12.83 4.90 -14.90
CA PHE A 243 -11.97 5.93 -15.47
C PHE A 243 -11.34 5.42 -16.77
N ASP A 244 -12.16 5.26 -17.80
CA ASP A 244 -11.80 4.59 -19.05
C ASP A 244 -10.64 5.27 -19.79
N ASP A 245 -10.54 6.58 -19.67
CA ASP A 245 -9.52 7.37 -20.38
C ASP A 245 -8.30 7.69 -19.54
N CYS A 246 -8.29 7.33 -18.26
CA CYS A 246 -7.35 7.91 -17.31
C CYS A 246 -6.51 6.89 -16.59
N ARG A 247 -7.10 5.78 -16.12
CA ARG A 247 -6.35 4.78 -15.34
C ARG A 247 -5.36 4.06 -16.26
N THR A 248 -4.06 4.22 -15.99
CA THR A 248 -2.99 3.60 -16.76
C THR A 248 -2.04 2.85 -15.84
N ILE A 249 -2.06 1.51 -15.93
CA ILE A 249 -1.32 0.63 -15.03
C ILE A 249 -0.54 -0.39 -15.87
N SER A 250 0.78 -0.50 -15.66
CA SER A 250 1.58 -1.65 -16.07
C SER A 250 1.77 -2.58 -14.87
N MET A 251 1.49 -3.86 -15.08
CA MET A 251 1.67 -4.89 -14.07
C MET A 251 2.37 -6.08 -14.68
N HIS A 252 3.65 -6.30 -14.32
CA HIS A 252 4.46 -7.32 -15.00
C HIS A 252 5.54 -7.95 -14.12
N HIS A 253 5.90 -9.18 -14.45
CA HIS A 253 6.88 -9.98 -13.73
C HIS A 253 6.56 -10.14 -12.24
N ASN A 254 5.28 -10.05 -11.88
CA ASN A 254 4.86 -10.30 -10.50
C ASN A 254 4.57 -11.80 -10.32
N TYR A 255 4.71 -12.23 -9.09
CA TYR A 255 4.35 -13.57 -8.67
C TYR A 255 3.16 -13.50 -7.72
N PHE A 256 2.09 -14.24 -8.04
CA PHE A 256 0.93 -14.44 -7.19
C PHE A 256 0.93 -15.88 -6.71
N ASP A 257 1.00 -16.07 -5.41
CA ASP A 257 1.08 -17.38 -4.77
C ASP A 257 0.08 -17.50 -3.63
N ASP A 258 -0.70 -18.60 -3.63
CA ASP A 258 -1.70 -18.84 -2.60
C ASP A 258 -2.65 -17.63 -2.40
N ILE A 259 -3.22 -17.17 -3.51
CA ILE A 259 -4.31 -16.18 -3.52
C ILE A 259 -5.61 -16.95 -3.64
N ALA A 260 -6.30 -17.18 -2.51
CA ALA A 260 -7.47 -18.04 -2.43
C ALA A 260 -8.73 -17.46 -3.10
N GLY A 261 -8.77 -16.14 -3.29
CA GLY A 261 -9.89 -15.46 -3.94
C GLY A 261 -9.56 -14.86 -5.28
N SER A 262 -10.28 -13.82 -5.63
CA SER A 262 -10.16 -13.08 -6.87
C SER A 262 -9.22 -11.88 -6.74
N ARG A 263 -9.12 -11.05 -7.78
CA ARG A 263 -8.35 -9.80 -7.85
C ARG A 263 -6.86 -10.00 -8.18
N LEU A 264 -6.59 -10.65 -9.34
CA LEU A 264 -5.24 -10.90 -9.86
C LEU A 264 -4.81 -10.08 -11.11
N PRO A 265 -5.16 -8.79 -11.28
CA PRO A 265 -6.03 -7.90 -10.51
C PRO A 265 -7.50 -7.94 -10.91
N LEU A 266 -8.41 -7.42 -10.09
CA LEU A 266 -9.75 -7.06 -10.53
C LEU A 266 -9.71 -5.65 -11.14
N GLN A 267 -9.81 -5.57 -12.46
CA GLN A 267 -9.74 -4.31 -13.22
C GLN A 267 -11.12 -3.76 -13.58
N ARG A 268 -11.37 -2.49 -13.28
CA ARG A 268 -12.53 -1.73 -13.74
C ARG A 268 -12.09 -0.47 -14.44
N GLY A 269 -12.34 -0.39 -15.75
CA GLY A 269 -11.98 0.75 -16.59
C GLY A 269 -10.48 1.02 -16.74
N GLY A 270 -10.11 1.87 -17.67
CA GLY A 270 -8.73 2.28 -17.94
C GLY A 270 -7.91 1.28 -18.76
N TYR A 271 -6.62 1.46 -18.76
CA TYR A 271 -5.65 0.67 -19.53
C TYR A 271 -4.76 -0.11 -18.59
N LEU A 272 -4.81 -1.44 -18.70
CA LEU A 272 -3.93 -2.36 -18.00
C LEU A 272 -2.99 -3.04 -19.00
N HIS A 273 -1.69 -2.79 -18.87
CA HIS A 273 -0.65 -3.54 -19.57
C HIS A 273 -0.15 -4.67 -18.65
N TYR A 274 -0.66 -5.87 -18.88
CA TYR A 274 -0.44 -7.04 -18.02
C TYR A 274 0.32 -8.13 -18.76
N PHE A 275 1.54 -8.45 -18.33
CA PHE A 275 2.38 -9.44 -19.01
C PHE A 275 3.43 -10.07 -18.09
N ASN A 276 3.87 -11.26 -18.42
CA ASN A 276 4.92 -12.01 -17.71
C ASN A 276 4.67 -12.16 -16.20
N ASN A 277 3.41 -12.13 -15.75
CA ASN A 277 3.09 -12.47 -14.37
C ASN A 277 2.97 -13.99 -14.23
N TYR A 278 3.34 -14.51 -13.08
CA TYR A 278 3.27 -15.92 -12.75
C TYR A 278 2.31 -16.15 -11.58
N MET A 279 1.50 -17.21 -11.66
CA MET A 279 0.45 -17.51 -10.67
C MET A 279 0.50 -18.97 -10.29
N THR A 280 0.44 -19.25 -8.96
CA THR A 280 0.35 -20.59 -8.40
C THR A 280 -0.64 -20.60 -7.25
N GLY A 281 -1.29 -21.75 -7.01
CA GLY A 281 -2.17 -21.93 -5.84
C GLY A 281 -3.44 -21.06 -5.81
N SER A 282 -3.82 -20.44 -6.93
CA SER A 282 -5.03 -19.61 -7.01
C SER A 282 -6.18 -20.41 -7.61
N GLU A 283 -7.23 -20.65 -6.83
CA GLU A 283 -8.36 -21.51 -7.24
C GLU A 283 -9.38 -20.76 -8.11
N ASP A 284 -9.65 -19.48 -7.85
CA ASP A 284 -10.72 -18.69 -8.49
C ASP A 284 -10.25 -17.41 -9.20
N GLY A 285 -8.99 -17.32 -9.52
CA GLY A 285 -8.33 -16.05 -9.87
C GLY A 285 -8.49 -15.51 -11.30
N TRP A 286 -9.37 -16.09 -12.13
CA TRP A 286 -9.49 -15.73 -13.56
C TRP A 286 -10.76 -14.96 -13.88
#